data_4869f59ca2fec5d5ecece630f965845c
#
_entry.id   4869f59ca2fec5d5ecece630f965845c
#
_cell.length_a   1.000
_cell.length_b   1.000
_cell.length_c   1.000
_cell.angle_alpha   90.00
_cell.angle_beta   90.00
_cell.angle_gamma   90.00
#
_symmetry.space_group_name_H-M   'P 1'
#
loop_
_entity.id
_entity.type
_entity.pdbx_description
1 polymer ?
#
loop_
_entity_poly.entity_id
_entity_poly.type
_entity_poly.pdbx_seq_one_letter_code
_entity_poly.pdbx_strand_id
1 'polypeptide(L)'
;MPIFFGIPEGIKEGQVFKDRQSLIDANLHRSTMAGIDGNGEDGAAAIVLSGGYQDDEDLGDEIIYTGHGGNDAATGNQIADQSWSSYGNSGLVVSKLRNLPVRVIRGYKHNSPFSPTKGYKFGGLYLVVHSWEEKGISGFRICRFKLLKLDVLLEKPAAIIKKGVLVLLENSEKKATWYSIGVDPPGHETKLSIEKSFAKHLLNKKIGDVINFGNGFTVLEIKKYMSI
;
A
#
# COMPACT_ATOMS: atom_id res chain seq x y z
N MET A 1 -3.89 19.77 6.49
CA MET A 1 -3.99 18.55 7.31
C MET A 1 -2.76 17.69 7.04
N PRO A 2 -2.04 17.19 8.03
CA PRO A 2 -0.88 16.32 7.82
C PRO A 2 -1.32 15.03 7.12
N ILE A 3 -0.38 14.41 6.41
CA ILE A 3 -0.65 13.13 5.75
C ILE A 3 -0.77 12.02 6.81
N PHE A 4 -1.76 11.17 6.66
CA PHE A 4 -2.01 10.02 7.53
C PHE A 4 -2.02 8.75 6.71
N PHE A 5 -1.32 7.72 7.17
CA PHE A 5 -1.27 6.40 6.56
C PHE A 5 -2.11 5.41 7.37
N GLY A 6 -2.72 4.43 6.68
CA GLY A 6 -3.60 3.46 7.31
C GLY A 6 -5.09 3.81 7.17
N ILE A 7 -5.94 3.12 7.94
CA ILE A 7 -7.40 3.27 7.90
C ILE A 7 -7.82 4.25 8.99
N PRO A 8 -8.57 5.34 8.68
CA PRO A 8 -9.12 6.24 9.67
C PRO A 8 -10.08 5.49 10.63
N GLU A 9 -10.18 5.99 11.86
CA GLU A 9 -11.07 5.42 12.88
C GLU A 9 -12.52 5.38 12.40
N GLY A 10 -13.21 4.27 12.65
CA GLY A 10 -14.61 4.06 12.27
C GLY A 10 -14.85 3.74 10.80
N ILE A 11 -13.81 3.75 9.96
CA ILE A 11 -13.90 3.41 8.54
C ILE A 11 -13.65 1.90 8.33
N LYS A 12 -14.46 1.30 7.45
CA LYS A 12 -14.34 -0.13 7.08
C LYS A 12 -14.21 -0.29 5.57
N GLU A 13 -13.47 -1.31 5.16
CA GLU A 13 -13.42 -1.71 3.75
C GLU A 13 -14.82 -2.00 3.21
N GLY A 14 -15.06 -1.62 1.97
CA GLY A 14 -16.38 -1.72 1.33
C GLY A 14 -17.31 -0.55 1.62
N GLN A 15 -16.99 0.33 2.56
CA GLN A 15 -17.82 1.50 2.88
C GLN A 15 -17.93 2.44 1.66
N VAL A 16 -19.15 2.92 1.40
CA VAL A 16 -19.47 3.78 0.27
C VAL A 16 -19.66 5.23 0.72
N PHE A 17 -19.13 6.14 -0.07
CA PHE A 17 -19.15 7.59 0.14
C PHE A 17 -19.85 8.26 -1.04
N LYS A 18 -20.62 9.32 -0.76
CA LYS A 18 -21.44 9.99 -1.76
C LYS A 18 -20.60 10.68 -2.84
N ASP A 19 -19.54 11.37 -2.43
CA ASP A 19 -18.72 12.24 -3.25
C ASP A 19 -17.30 12.40 -2.69
N ARG A 20 -16.49 13.19 -3.36
CA ARG A 20 -15.09 13.48 -2.94
C ARG A 20 -15.02 14.25 -1.64
N GLN A 21 -15.99 15.10 -1.33
CA GLN A 21 -16.00 15.83 -0.07
C GLN A 21 -16.19 14.88 1.12
N SER A 22 -17.10 13.92 1.02
CA SER A 22 -17.30 12.93 2.07
C SER A 22 -16.09 12.02 2.30
N LEU A 23 -15.21 11.83 1.30
CA LEU A 23 -13.90 11.17 1.50
C LEU A 23 -12.94 12.04 2.32
N ILE A 24 -12.97 13.36 2.13
CA ILE A 24 -12.16 14.31 2.93
C ILE A 24 -12.65 14.33 4.36
N ASP A 25 -13.95 14.43 4.57
CA ASP A 25 -14.59 14.44 5.89
C ASP A 25 -14.26 13.15 6.68
N ALA A 26 -14.10 12.02 5.97
CA ALA A 26 -13.71 10.74 6.52
C ALA A 26 -12.17 10.54 6.62
N ASN A 27 -11.36 11.56 6.33
CA ASN A 27 -9.90 11.48 6.30
C ASN A 27 -9.31 10.39 5.37
N LEU A 28 -10.07 9.96 4.36
CA LEU A 28 -9.62 8.98 3.37
C LEU A 28 -8.77 9.59 2.27
N HIS A 29 -9.03 10.88 1.95
CA HIS A 29 -8.33 11.63 0.91
C HIS A 29 -8.34 13.13 1.26
N ARG A 30 -7.35 13.92 0.82
CA ARG A 30 -7.23 15.34 1.17
C ARG A 30 -7.62 16.30 0.03
N SER A 31 -7.97 15.79 -1.15
CA SER A 31 -8.32 16.59 -2.33
C SER A 31 -9.59 16.11 -3.00
N THR A 32 -10.40 17.06 -3.47
CA THR A 32 -11.57 16.75 -4.29
C THR A 32 -11.23 16.45 -5.75
N MET A 33 -10.03 16.82 -6.21
CA MET A 33 -9.62 16.74 -7.63
C MET A 33 -8.52 15.72 -7.89
N ALA A 34 -7.47 15.68 -7.03
CA ALA A 34 -6.32 14.82 -7.26
C ALA A 34 -6.67 13.33 -7.21
N GLY A 35 -6.10 12.55 -8.12
CA GLY A 35 -6.20 11.08 -8.11
C GLY A 35 -5.27 10.44 -7.08
N ILE A 36 -4.14 11.09 -6.76
CA ILE A 36 -3.15 10.62 -5.79
C ILE A 36 -3.08 11.63 -4.64
N ASP A 37 -3.22 11.16 -3.42
CA ASP A 37 -3.04 11.93 -2.20
C ASP A 37 -1.66 11.67 -1.61
N GLY A 38 -0.68 12.47 -2.01
CA GLY A 38 0.71 12.29 -1.57
C GLY A 38 1.68 13.27 -2.21
N ASN A 39 2.94 13.20 -1.79
CA ASN A 39 4.05 14.00 -2.29
C ASN A 39 5.37 13.23 -2.22
N GLY A 40 6.41 13.77 -2.85
CA GLY A 40 7.74 13.15 -2.90
C GLY A 40 8.53 13.16 -1.59
N GLU A 41 8.05 13.83 -0.55
CA GLU A 41 8.69 13.88 0.76
C GLU A 41 8.08 12.83 1.72
N ASP A 42 6.75 12.85 1.86
CA ASP A 42 6.04 12.02 2.82
C ASP A 42 5.65 10.65 2.25
N GLY A 43 5.38 10.57 0.96
CA GLY A 43 4.77 9.43 0.28
C GLY A 43 3.33 9.70 -0.13
N ALA A 44 2.65 8.72 -0.71
CA ALA A 44 1.24 8.77 -1.06
C ALA A 44 0.41 7.90 -0.12
N ALA A 45 -0.63 8.48 0.47
CA ALA A 45 -1.51 7.81 1.42
C ALA A 45 -2.78 7.25 0.79
N ALA A 46 -3.18 7.73 -0.40
CA ALA A 46 -4.35 7.23 -1.11
C ALA A 46 -4.23 7.41 -2.63
N ILE A 47 -4.94 6.54 -3.35
CA ILE A 47 -5.23 6.67 -4.79
C ILE A 47 -6.72 6.55 -5.03
N VAL A 48 -7.18 7.17 -6.13
CA VAL A 48 -8.58 7.07 -6.58
C VAL A 48 -8.61 6.58 -8.02
N LEU A 49 -9.20 5.41 -8.22
CA LEU A 49 -9.59 4.88 -9.52
C LEU A 49 -10.93 5.52 -9.91
N SER A 50 -10.90 6.46 -10.85
CA SER A 50 -12.09 7.24 -11.24
C SER A 50 -12.39 7.20 -12.75
N GLY A 51 -11.69 6.35 -13.50
CA GLY A 51 -11.83 6.25 -14.96
C GLY A 51 -11.19 7.41 -15.71
N GLY A 52 -10.24 8.11 -15.09
CA GLY A 52 -9.51 9.23 -15.71
C GLY A 52 -8.37 8.78 -16.62
N TYR A 53 -7.88 7.54 -16.45
CA TYR A 53 -6.86 6.93 -17.31
C TYR A 53 -7.36 5.60 -17.85
N GLN A 54 -7.25 5.44 -19.18
CA GLN A 54 -7.71 4.22 -19.89
C GLN A 54 -6.81 3.02 -19.59
N ASP A 55 -5.58 3.28 -19.16
CA ASP A 55 -4.57 2.27 -18.85
C ASP A 55 -4.71 1.69 -17.42
N ASP A 56 -5.64 2.20 -16.60
CA ASP A 56 -5.87 1.64 -15.25
C ASP A 56 -6.48 0.24 -15.33
N GLU A 57 -5.87 -0.71 -14.59
CA GLU A 57 -6.37 -2.09 -14.48
C GLU A 57 -6.71 -2.40 -13.03
N ASP A 58 -7.95 -2.83 -12.75
CA ASP A 58 -8.42 -3.20 -11.42
C ASP A 58 -8.82 -4.67 -11.41
N LEU A 59 -7.98 -5.50 -10.81
CA LEU A 59 -8.16 -6.94 -10.66
C LEU A 59 -8.60 -7.33 -9.23
N GLY A 60 -9.11 -6.35 -8.46
CA GLY A 60 -9.53 -6.53 -7.08
C GLY A 60 -8.37 -6.39 -6.11
N ASP A 61 -7.68 -7.47 -5.81
CA ASP A 61 -6.54 -7.49 -4.88
C ASP A 61 -5.22 -7.06 -5.53
N GLU A 62 -5.18 -6.96 -6.84
CA GLU A 62 -4.09 -6.40 -7.64
C GLU A 62 -4.61 -5.23 -8.47
N ILE A 63 -3.85 -4.14 -8.52
CA ILE A 63 -4.15 -2.96 -9.31
C ILE A 63 -2.91 -2.55 -10.08
N ILE A 64 -3.07 -2.26 -11.36
CA ILE A 64 -2.07 -1.58 -12.17
C ILE A 64 -2.57 -0.15 -12.38
N TYR A 65 -2.02 0.77 -11.62
CA TYR A 65 -2.43 2.17 -11.58
C TYR A 65 -1.58 3.02 -12.50
N THR A 66 -2.21 3.92 -13.25
CA THR A 66 -1.55 4.90 -14.09
C THR A 66 -1.24 6.16 -13.30
N GLY A 67 -0.03 6.64 -13.40
CA GLY A 67 0.44 7.83 -12.71
C GLY A 67 -0.31 9.09 -13.13
N HIS A 68 0.03 10.19 -12.46
CA HIS A 68 -0.55 11.52 -12.66
C HIS A 68 0.23 12.31 -13.72
N GLY A 69 -0.49 13.12 -14.50
CA GLY A 69 0.06 14.13 -15.41
C GLY A 69 -0.14 13.81 -16.88
N GLY A 70 0.21 14.77 -17.71
CA GLY A 70 0.13 14.67 -19.17
C GLY A 70 -1.28 14.75 -19.75
N ASN A 71 -2.33 14.97 -18.95
CA ASN A 71 -3.70 15.08 -19.42
C ASN A 71 -4.07 16.52 -19.73
N ASP A 72 -4.84 16.72 -20.79
CA ASP A 72 -5.55 17.95 -21.08
C ASP A 72 -6.69 18.16 -20.05
N ALA A 73 -6.71 19.32 -19.41
CA ALA A 73 -7.63 19.61 -18.33
C ALA A 73 -9.12 19.68 -18.79
N ALA A 74 -9.37 20.02 -20.06
CA ALA A 74 -10.72 20.17 -20.59
C ALA A 74 -11.31 18.84 -21.10
N THR A 75 -10.48 18.01 -21.74
CA THR A 75 -10.93 16.77 -22.38
C THR A 75 -10.61 15.52 -21.57
N GLY A 76 -9.64 15.59 -20.64
CA GLY A 76 -9.12 14.43 -19.90
C GLY A 76 -8.20 13.53 -20.71
N ASN A 77 -8.00 13.83 -22.00
CA ASN A 77 -7.14 13.02 -22.87
C ASN A 77 -5.66 13.17 -22.52
N GLN A 78 -4.92 12.09 -22.62
CA GLN A 78 -3.46 12.13 -22.51
C GLN A 78 -2.87 12.84 -23.73
N ILE A 79 -2.13 13.91 -23.54
CA ILE A 79 -1.53 14.76 -24.58
C ILE A 79 -0.02 14.96 -24.42
N ALA A 80 0.58 14.44 -23.34
CA ALA A 80 2.01 14.53 -23.06
C ALA A 80 2.47 13.35 -22.20
N ASP A 81 3.79 13.13 -22.18
CA ASP A 81 4.42 12.16 -21.31
C ASP A 81 4.21 12.49 -19.83
N GLN A 82 4.08 11.47 -19.00
CA GLN A 82 4.12 11.61 -17.55
C GLN A 82 5.57 11.71 -17.03
N SER A 83 5.73 12.20 -15.81
CA SER A 83 7.04 12.32 -15.17
C SER A 83 7.01 11.72 -13.77
N TRP A 84 8.09 11.03 -13.39
CA TRP A 84 8.33 10.57 -12.02
C TRP A 84 8.41 11.70 -11.00
N SER A 85 8.83 12.89 -11.43
CA SER A 85 8.91 14.08 -10.57
C SER A 85 7.56 14.75 -10.32
N SER A 86 6.50 14.36 -11.04
CA SER A 86 5.14 14.82 -10.74
C SER A 86 4.77 14.48 -9.31
N TYR A 87 4.13 15.42 -8.63
CA TYR A 87 3.86 15.41 -7.20
C TYR A 87 3.26 14.08 -6.67
N GLY A 88 2.23 13.56 -7.34
CA GLY A 88 1.62 12.28 -6.96
C GLY A 88 2.50 11.06 -7.28
N ASN A 89 3.17 11.06 -8.43
CA ASN A 89 4.01 9.94 -8.87
C ASN A 89 5.21 9.76 -7.95
N SER A 90 5.91 10.86 -7.60
CA SER A 90 6.99 10.84 -6.63
C SER A 90 6.51 10.33 -5.26
N GLY A 91 5.29 10.67 -4.85
CA GLY A 91 4.68 10.14 -3.63
C GLY A 91 4.51 8.62 -3.64
N LEU A 92 4.01 8.05 -4.74
CA LEU A 92 3.88 6.59 -4.88
C LEU A 92 5.25 5.89 -4.92
N VAL A 93 6.28 6.52 -5.52
CA VAL A 93 7.66 6.00 -5.46
C VAL A 93 8.17 5.97 -4.02
N VAL A 94 7.95 7.03 -3.24
CA VAL A 94 8.34 7.09 -1.82
C VAL A 94 7.57 6.03 -1.01
N SER A 95 6.26 5.87 -1.24
CA SER A 95 5.46 4.84 -0.58
C SER A 95 5.99 3.44 -0.88
N LYS A 96 6.39 3.16 -2.12
CA LYS A 96 7.05 1.90 -2.49
C LYS A 96 8.35 1.68 -1.73
N LEU A 97 9.23 2.69 -1.67
CA LEU A 97 10.53 2.59 -1.02
C LEU A 97 10.44 2.43 0.50
N ARG A 98 9.44 3.07 1.12
CA ARG A 98 9.22 3.05 2.57
C ARG A 98 8.18 2.02 3.02
N ASN A 99 7.53 1.32 2.06
CA ASN A 99 6.44 0.36 2.33
C ASN A 99 5.25 0.97 3.07
N LEU A 100 4.91 2.19 2.71
CA LEU A 100 3.77 2.87 3.29
C LEU A 100 2.47 2.34 2.67
N PRO A 101 1.47 2.03 3.50
CA PRO A 101 0.19 1.55 2.99
C PRO A 101 -0.56 2.68 2.27
N VAL A 102 -1.09 2.34 1.10
CA VAL A 102 -1.88 3.24 0.26
C VAL A 102 -3.34 2.83 0.29
N ARG A 103 -4.23 3.75 0.66
CA ARG A 103 -5.68 3.54 0.57
C ARG A 103 -6.10 3.51 -0.89
N VAL A 104 -6.81 2.48 -1.30
CA VAL A 104 -7.43 2.40 -2.62
C VAL A 104 -8.90 2.83 -2.52
N ILE A 105 -9.29 3.79 -3.35
CA ILE A 105 -10.65 4.31 -3.44
C ILE A 105 -11.14 4.09 -4.87
N ARG A 106 -12.27 3.40 -5.03
CA ARG A 106 -12.88 3.12 -6.32
C ARG A 106 -14.08 4.03 -6.57
N GLY A 107 -14.00 4.84 -7.61
CA GLY A 107 -15.12 5.67 -8.07
C GLY A 107 -16.02 4.90 -9.04
N TYR A 108 -17.31 5.24 -9.09
CA TYR A 108 -18.29 4.59 -9.98
C TYR A 108 -17.94 4.73 -11.46
N LYS A 109 -17.25 5.82 -11.86
CA LYS A 109 -16.86 6.07 -13.26
C LYS A 109 -15.74 5.15 -13.76
N HIS A 110 -14.99 4.53 -12.85
CA HIS A 110 -13.95 3.56 -13.23
C HIS A 110 -14.55 2.31 -13.90
N ASN A 111 -15.81 2.00 -13.55
CA ASN A 111 -16.59 0.94 -14.19
C ASN A 111 -15.96 -0.45 -14.17
N SER A 112 -15.19 -0.76 -13.11
CA SER A 112 -14.69 -2.12 -12.87
C SER A 112 -15.75 -2.96 -12.12
N PRO A 113 -15.62 -4.30 -12.10
CA PRO A 113 -16.48 -5.17 -11.27
C PRO A 113 -16.41 -4.83 -9.77
N PHE A 114 -15.38 -4.13 -9.33
CA PHE A 114 -15.15 -3.75 -7.95
C PHE A 114 -15.63 -2.33 -7.63
N SER A 115 -16.02 -1.55 -8.65
CA SER A 115 -16.53 -0.19 -8.50
C SER A 115 -17.93 -0.17 -7.85
N PRO A 116 -18.28 0.87 -7.08
CA PRO A 116 -19.65 1.05 -6.62
C PRO A 116 -20.55 1.51 -7.77
N THR A 117 -21.85 1.29 -7.66
CA THR A 117 -22.82 1.78 -8.64
C THR A 117 -22.96 3.30 -8.67
N LYS A 118 -22.60 3.98 -7.57
CA LYS A 118 -22.55 5.45 -7.43
C LYS A 118 -21.54 5.86 -6.36
N GLY A 119 -21.02 7.08 -6.48
CA GLY A 119 -20.09 7.64 -5.50
C GLY A 119 -18.73 6.91 -5.49
N TYR A 120 -18.19 6.70 -4.31
CA TYR A 120 -16.85 6.14 -4.10
C TYR A 120 -16.91 5.03 -3.04
N LYS A 121 -16.10 3.99 -3.22
CA LYS A 121 -15.99 2.87 -2.27
C LYS A 121 -14.56 2.76 -1.77
N PHE A 122 -14.37 2.68 -0.47
CA PHE A 122 -13.07 2.37 0.12
C PHE A 122 -12.75 0.89 -0.11
N GLY A 123 -11.67 0.62 -0.82
CA GLY A 123 -11.26 -0.73 -1.25
C GLY A 123 -10.22 -1.38 -0.37
N GLY A 124 -9.83 -0.76 0.76
CA GLY A 124 -8.81 -1.28 1.67
C GLY A 124 -7.42 -0.68 1.47
N LEU A 125 -6.44 -1.30 2.11
CA LEU A 125 -5.03 -0.91 2.06
C LEU A 125 -4.26 -1.79 1.07
N TYR A 126 -3.34 -1.15 0.35
CA TYR A 126 -2.46 -1.79 -0.63
C TYR A 126 -1.03 -1.32 -0.44
N LEU A 127 -0.06 -2.09 -0.93
CA LEU A 127 1.34 -1.68 -1.06
C LEU A 127 1.69 -1.51 -2.52
N VAL A 128 2.44 -0.45 -2.83
CA VAL A 128 3.09 -0.32 -4.14
C VAL A 128 4.28 -1.29 -4.17
N VAL A 129 4.17 -2.35 -4.98
CA VAL A 129 5.20 -3.41 -5.04
C VAL A 129 6.13 -3.26 -6.25
N HIS A 130 5.68 -2.60 -7.31
CA HIS A 130 6.48 -2.36 -8.51
C HIS A 130 6.11 -1.02 -9.16
N SER A 131 7.05 -0.42 -9.89
CA SER A 131 6.83 0.78 -10.70
C SER A 131 7.74 0.75 -11.92
N TRP A 132 7.20 1.14 -13.09
CA TRP A 132 7.91 1.18 -14.37
C TRP A 132 7.33 2.26 -15.28
N GLU A 133 7.99 2.50 -16.41
CA GLU A 133 7.46 3.30 -17.50
C GLU A 133 7.09 2.40 -18.66
N GLU A 134 6.04 2.77 -19.35
CA GLU A 134 5.68 2.14 -20.63
C GLU A 134 4.97 3.15 -21.54
N LYS A 135 4.76 2.77 -22.79
CA LYS A 135 3.95 3.53 -23.72
C LYS A 135 2.48 3.15 -23.52
N GLY A 136 1.67 4.09 -23.04
CA GLY A 136 0.24 3.89 -22.84
C GLY A 136 -0.57 3.82 -24.14
N ILE A 137 -1.85 3.51 -24.02
CA ILE A 137 -2.82 3.40 -25.13
C ILE A 137 -2.84 4.67 -25.97
N SER A 138 -2.72 5.85 -25.35
CA SER A 138 -2.67 7.14 -26.05
C SER A 138 -1.35 7.45 -26.75
N GLY A 139 -0.36 6.55 -26.68
CA GLY A 139 0.92 6.67 -27.37
C GLY A 139 1.99 7.49 -26.63
N PHE A 140 1.70 8.06 -25.48
CA PHE A 140 2.64 8.78 -24.61
C PHE A 140 3.25 7.83 -23.56
N ARG A 141 4.40 8.22 -22.99
CA ARG A 141 5.01 7.50 -21.86
C ARG A 141 4.20 7.77 -20.60
N ILE A 142 3.88 6.72 -19.88
CA ILE A 142 3.15 6.77 -18.62
C ILE A 142 3.93 6.08 -17.50
N CYS A 143 3.77 6.57 -16.28
CA CYS A 143 4.29 5.93 -15.08
C CYS A 143 3.26 4.91 -14.59
N ARG A 144 3.70 3.67 -14.39
CA ARG A 144 2.85 2.58 -13.93
C ARG A 144 3.24 2.14 -12.54
N PHE A 145 2.24 1.80 -11.75
CA PHE A 145 2.41 1.32 -10.38
C PHE A 145 1.58 0.06 -10.18
N LYS A 146 2.25 -1.02 -9.81
CA LYS A 146 1.56 -2.24 -9.36
C LYS A 146 1.33 -2.15 -7.86
N LEU A 147 0.06 -2.25 -7.45
CA LEU A 147 -0.32 -2.32 -6.05
C LEU A 147 -0.91 -3.70 -5.74
N LEU A 148 -0.54 -4.26 -4.60
CA LEU A 148 -1.13 -5.50 -4.08
C LEU A 148 -1.82 -5.22 -2.75
N LYS A 149 -2.99 -5.82 -2.58
CA LYS A 149 -3.77 -5.68 -1.35
C LYS A 149 -3.00 -6.19 -0.15
N LEU A 150 -3.01 -5.42 0.93
CA LEU A 150 -2.19 -5.70 2.09
C LEU A 150 -2.59 -7.01 2.79
N ASP A 151 -3.87 -7.29 2.93
CA ASP A 151 -4.37 -8.51 3.57
C ASP A 151 -3.90 -9.77 2.84
N VAL A 152 -3.97 -9.77 1.49
CA VAL A 152 -3.47 -10.88 0.66
C VAL A 152 -1.97 -11.08 0.82
N LEU A 153 -1.21 -9.99 0.99
CA LEU A 153 0.23 -10.08 1.24
C LEU A 153 0.53 -10.64 2.63
N LEU A 154 -0.26 -10.28 3.63
CA LEU A 154 -0.11 -10.74 5.03
C LEU A 154 -0.55 -12.19 5.23
N GLU A 155 -1.53 -12.67 4.47
CA GLU A 155 -2.04 -14.04 4.58
C GLU A 155 -1.10 -15.11 3.99
N LYS A 156 -0.13 -14.72 3.15
CA LYS A 156 0.83 -15.68 2.58
C LYS A 156 1.83 -16.15 3.64
N PRO A 157 1.78 -17.43 4.06
CA PRO A 157 2.74 -17.96 5.01
C PRO A 157 4.16 -17.90 4.42
N ALA A 158 5.12 -17.49 5.22
CA ALA A 158 6.53 -17.59 4.88
C ALA A 158 7.13 -18.81 5.59
N ALA A 159 7.90 -19.60 4.85
CA ALA A 159 8.51 -20.81 5.41
C ALA A 159 9.57 -20.52 6.46
N ILE A 160 10.27 -19.39 6.33
CA ILE A 160 11.38 -18.96 7.21
C ILE A 160 11.35 -17.47 7.46
N ILE A 161 11.94 -17.06 8.57
CA ILE A 161 12.14 -15.65 8.90
C ILE A 161 13.26 -15.07 8.03
N LYS A 162 12.94 -14.03 7.26
CA LYS A 162 13.87 -13.25 6.46
C LYS A 162 13.48 -11.78 6.47
N LYS A 163 14.27 -10.91 5.85
CA LYS A 163 13.87 -9.52 5.64
C LYS A 163 12.53 -9.47 4.86
N GLY A 164 11.63 -8.58 5.27
CA GLY A 164 10.33 -8.39 4.62
C GLY A 164 9.21 -9.32 5.11
N VAL A 165 9.38 -10.00 6.25
CA VAL A 165 8.30 -10.78 6.88
C VAL A 165 7.81 -10.11 8.16
N LEU A 166 6.56 -10.40 8.54
CA LEU A 166 6.06 -10.23 9.89
C LEU A 166 6.21 -11.53 10.65
N VAL A 167 6.62 -11.43 11.91
CA VAL A 167 6.85 -12.57 12.79
C VAL A 167 6.13 -12.34 14.11
N LEU A 168 5.34 -13.32 14.54
CA LEU A 168 4.77 -13.37 15.89
C LEU A 168 5.67 -14.18 16.80
N LEU A 169 6.22 -13.52 17.82
CA LEU A 169 7.08 -14.13 18.82
C LEU A 169 6.37 -14.14 20.17
N GLU A 170 6.38 -15.28 20.84
CA GLU A 170 5.92 -15.44 22.21
C GLU A 170 7.14 -15.53 23.14
N ASN A 171 7.17 -14.72 24.19
CA ASN A 171 8.23 -14.78 25.21
C ASN A 171 7.93 -15.81 26.31
N SER A 172 8.85 -16.00 27.25
CA SER A 172 8.70 -16.92 28.40
C SER A 172 7.50 -16.60 29.31
N GLU A 173 6.99 -15.36 29.30
CA GLU A 173 5.81 -14.90 30.05
C GLU A 173 4.48 -15.13 29.29
N LYS A 174 4.52 -15.86 28.16
CA LYS A 174 3.36 -16.10 27.29
C LYS A 174 2.80 -14.83 26.63
N LYS A 175 3.57 -13.78 26.57
CA LYS A 175 3.21 -12.56 25.84
C LYS A 175 3.66 -12.66 24.38
N ALA A 176 2.72 -12.59 23.46
CA ALA A 176 2.98 -12.60 22.03
C ALA A 176 3.05 -11.17 21.47
N THR A 177 4.04 -10.91 20.61
CA THR A 177 4.27 -9.61 19.99
C THR A 177 4.66 -9.78 18.53
N TRP A 178 4.04 -8.97 17.65
CA TRP A 178 4.39 -8.92 16.25
C TRP A 178 5.61 -8.03 16.00
N TYR A 179 6.51 -8.51 15.15
CA TYR A 179 7.69 -7.78 14.68
C TYR A 179 7.72 -7.74 13.16
N SER A 180 8.08 -6.60 12.58
CA SER A 180 8.44 -6.50 11.15
C SER A 180 9.96 -6.60 11.00
N ILE A 181 10.43 -7.48 10.14
CA ILE A 181 11.85 -7.76 10.01
C ILE A 181 12.48 -6.94 8.89
N GLY A 182 13.26 -5.93 9.28
CA GLY A 182 14.07 -5.09 8.38
C GLY A 182 13.27 -4.16 7.44
N VAL A 183 11.97 -3.99 7.70
CA VAL A 183 11.07 -3.12 6.92
C VAL A 183 10.14 -2.38 7.87
N ASP A 184 9.54 -1.28 7.39
CA ASP A 184 8.53 -0.58 8.19
C ASP A 184 7.27 -1.43 8.32
N PRO A 185 6.68 -1.51 9.53
CA PRO A 185 5.48 -2.31 9.74
C PRO A 185 4.25 -1.66 9.10
N PRO A 186 3.25 -2.46 8.68
CA PRO A 186 2.01 -1.94 8.12
C PRO A 186 1.07 -1.33 9.16
N GLY A 187 1.29 -1.62 10.44
CA GLY A 187 0.42 -1.19 11.54
C GLY A 187 1.20 -0.93 12.82
N HIS A 188 0.82 -1.59 13.89
CA HIS A 188 1.39 -1.40 15.24
C HIS A 188 2.49 -2.38 15.61
N GLU A 189 2.97 -3.16 14.64
CA GLU A 189 4.05 -4.13 14.86
C GLU A 189 5.36 -3.41 15.19
N THR A 190 6.18 -4.03 16.01
CA THR A 190 7.48 -3.47 16.37
C THR A 190 8.48 -3.66 15.24
N LYS A 191 9.01 -2.55 14.71
CA LYS A 191 10.09 -2.61 13.71
C LYS A 191 11.36 -3.17 14.31
N LEU A 192 11.91 -4.21 13.70
CA LEU A 192 13.17 -4.82 14.07
C LEU A 192 14.17 -4.72 12.90
N SER A 193 15.17 -3.84 13.03
CA SER A 193 16.26 -3.74 12.06
C SER A 193 17.07 -5.04 12.01
N ILE A 194 17.39 -5.50 10.80
CA ILE A 194 18.22 -6.71 10.58
C ILE A 194 19.64 -6.59 11.14
N GLU A 195 20.11 -5.38 11.38
CA GLU A 195 21.42 -5.13 11.98
C GLU A 195 21.46 -5.42 13.50
N LYS A 196 20.30 -5.40 14.16
CA LYS A 196 20.23 -5.72 15.59
C LYS A 196 20.55 -7.19 15.86
N SER A 197 21.27 -7.43 16.94
CA SER A 197 21.65 -8.79 17.37
C SER A 197 20.45 -9.72 17.49
N PHE A 198 19.34 -9.26 18.06
CA PHE A 198 18.12 -10.06 18.17
C PHE A 198 17.58 -10.51 16.79
N ALA A 199 17.54 -9.60 15.81
CA ALA A 199 17.09 -9.95 14.45
C ALA A 199 17.97 -11.03 13.82
N LYS A 200 19.27 -10.96 14.02
CA LYS A 200 20.23 -11.95 13.49
C LYS A 200 19.96 -13.37 14.02
N HIS A 201 19.50 -13.50 15.28
CA HIS A 201 19.10 -14.78 15.84
C HIS A 201 17.78 -15.33 15.29
N LEU A 202 16.93 -14.43 14.76
CA LEU A 202 15.64 -14.79 14.15
C LEU A 202 15.79 -15.25 12.69
N LEU A 203 16.77 -14.72 11.94
CA LEU A 203 16.90 -15.03 10.52
C LEU A 203 17.05 -16.56 10.29
N ASN A 204 16.36 -17.05 9.24
CA ASN A 204 16.28 -18.45 8.82
C ASN A 204 15.55 -19.39 9.80
N LYS A 205 14.97 -18.88 10.88
CA LYS A 205 14.12 -19.66 11.79
C LYS A 205 12.75 -19.92 11.18
N LYS A 206 12.10 -21.02 11.66
CA LYS A 206 10.78 -21.49 11.23
C LYS A 206 9.76 -21.36 12.36
N ILE A 207 8.51 -21.53 12.02
CA ILE A 207 7.44 -21.65 13.02
C ILE A 207 7.76 -22.83 13.95
N GLY A 208 7.62 -22.63 15.24
CA GLY A 208 7.94 -23.58 16.30
C GLY A 208 9.39 -23.52 16.81
N ASP A 209 10.30 -22.83 16.10
CA ASP A 209 11.68 -22.68 16.59
C ASP A 209 11.72 -21.85 17.87
N VAL A 210 12.57 -22.27 18.79
CA VAL A 210 12.89 -21.55 20.02
C VAL A 210 14.16 -20.72 19.80
N ILE A 211 14.11 -19.47 20.18
CA ILE A 211 15.21 -18.50 20.04
C ILE A 211 15.79 -18.27 21.44
N ASN A 212 17.00 -18.70 21.66
CA ASN A 212 17.72 -18.47 22.90
C ASN A 212 18.39 -17.08 22.90
N PHE A 213 17.56 -16.05 23.15
CA PHE A 213 17.98 -14.65 23.26
C PHE A 213 17.24 -13.98 24.43
N GLY A 214 17.98 -13.48 25.42
CA GLY A 214 17.39 -12.97 26.66
C GLY A 214 16.55 -14.04 27.36
N ASN A 215 15.29 -13.76 27.63
CA ASN A 215 14.36 -14.69 28.30
C ASN A 215 13.80 -15.80 27.38
N GLY A 216 14.31 -15.90 26.15
CA GLY A 216 13.82 -16.86 25.16
C GLY A 216 12.54 -16.44 24.46
N PHE A 217 12.41 -16.88 23.21
CA PHE A 217 11.22 -16.63 22.38
C PHE A 217 10.88 -17.87 21.57
N THR A 218 9.59 -18.08 21.34
CA THR A 218 9.08 -19.10 20.41
C THR A 218 8.45 -18.43 19.20
N VAL A 219 8.77 -18.91 18.00
CA VAL A 219 8.17 -18.43 16.76
C VAL A 219 6.78 -19.07 16.61
N LEU A 220 5.74 -18.27 16.74
CA LEU A 220 4.35 -18.74 16.61
C LEU A 220 3.84 -18.67 15.17
N GLU A 221 4.16 -17.58 14.45
CA GLU A 221 3.65 -17.34 13.12
C GLU A 221 4.63 -16.53 12.28
N ILE A 222 4.71 -16.79 10.97
CA ILE A 222 5.47 -16.01 10.01
C ILE A 222 4.57 -15.68 8.84
N LYS A 223 4.39 -14.38 8.56
CA LYS A 223 3.61 -13.88 7.41
C LYS A 223 4.53 -13.20 6.42
N LYS A 224 4.35 -13.48 5.14
CA LYS A 224 5.04 -12.76 4.08
C LYS A 224 4.42 -11.38 3.97
N TYR A 225 5.21 -10.35 4.24
CA TYR A 225 4.77 -8.96 4.16
C TYR A 225 5.25 -8.30 2.88
N MET A 226 6.46 -8.64 2.41
CA MET A 226 7.03 -8.11 1.18
C MET A 226 7.77 -9.18 0.38
N SER A 227 7.67 -9.07 -0.94
CA SER A 227 8.62 -9.70 -1.86
C SER A 227 9.81 -8.76 -2.02
N ILE A 228 10.93 -9.09 -1.40
CA ILE A 228 12.22 -8.47 -1.66
C ILE A 228 12.99 -9.42 -2.54
#